data_d5a0caa0db6717f1d3393e562784cdaf
#
_entry.id   d5a0caa0db6717f1d3393e562784cdaf
#
_cell.length_a   1.000
_cell.length_b   1.000
_cell.length_c   1.000
_cell.angle_alpha   90.00
_cell.angle_beta   90.00
_cell.angle_gamma   90.00
#
_symmetry.space_group_name_H-M   'P 1'
#
loop_
_entity.id
_entity.type
_entity.pdbx_description
1 polymer ?
#
loop_
_entity_poly.entity_id
_entity_poly.type
_entity_poly.pdbx_seq_one_letter_code
_entity_poly.pdbx_strand_id
1 'polypeptide(L)'
;MHLSTLRRRLTVNAAVAGVLLVGLLGSAPATLAYEPATPMVVQEVPVWDLEKNTNGICTSGATHVIKNAAQTFNAANYLEKAQACGLKVIFAFPETINYATGAIYPSRIARWVNKVKNHPATFGYISVKEPSWSRISAREIRTMYRAFRAADPKHPVIALFGDMPGFGTSRNPYTAGMANIVMFDWYPVETTNGTNSIYLTGATKWFPRAKNIVNRATPGKPVWLMVQTHKYLRPATHKKQRPTEAQLFRQVRDGLNLLGAKGIAFHVWRNVNYARDGLRDPAMVASMAKLFAQVKDGSFR
;
A
#
# COMPACT_ATOMS: atom_id res chain seq x y z
N MET A 1 51.92 -66.79 -4.89
CA MET A 1 53.34 -66.70 -5.20
C MET A 1 53.60 -65.42 -5.95
N HIS A 2 54.44 -64.53 -5.35
CA HIS A 2 55.18 -63.35 -5.90
C HIS A 2 54.42 -62.35 -6.79
N LEU A 3 54.00 -61.17 -6.23
CA LEU A 3 54.79 -59.96 -5.93
C LEU A 3 55.74 -59.52 -7.03
N SER A 4 55.42 -58.39 -7.69
CA SER A 4 56.43 -57.38 -7.98
C SER A 4 55.76 -56.01 -8.26
N THR A 5 56.15 -55.10 -7.41
CA THR A 5 55.96 -53.68 -7.38
C THR A 5 56.48 -52.93 -8.57
N LEU A 6 55.79 -52.03 -9.19
CA LEU A 6 56.33 -50.95 -9.97
C LEU A 6 55.76 -49.58 -9.56
N ARG A 7 56.59 -48.84 -8.84
CA ARG A 7 56.38 -47.41 -8.55
C ARG A 7 56.66 -46.62 -9.83
N ARG A 8 55.69 -45.93 -10.37
CA ARG A 8 55.90 -44.83 -11.30
C ARG A 8 55.67 -43.51 -10.56
N ARG A 9 56.73 -42.74 -10.47
CA ARG A 9 56.67 -41.32 -10.05
C ARG A 9 56.07 -40.53 -11.21
N LEU A 10 54.96 -39.87 -10.95
CA LEU A 10 54.39 -38.84 -11.81
C LEU A 10 54.75 -37.48 -11.22
N THR A 11 55.61 -36.76 -11.92
CA THR A 11 55.89 -35.34 -11.70
C THR A 11 54.66 -34.52 -12.06
N VAL A 12 54.10 -33.84 -11.07
CA VAL A 12 52.98 -32.91 -11.27
C VAL A 12 53.57 -31.55 -11.58
N ASN A 13 53.40 -31.11 -12.84
CA ASN A 13 53.63 -29.73 -13.21
C ASN A 13 52.47 -28.87 -12.67
N ALA A 14 52.78 -27.97 -11.76
CA ALA A 14 51.87 -26.97 -11.28
C ALA A 14 51.68 -25.90 -12.38
N ALA A 15 50.57 -25.97 -13.10
CA ALA A 15 50.07 -24.86 -13.89
C ALA A 15 49.26 -23.96 -12.98
N VAL A 16 49.76 -22.75 -12.73
CA VAL A 16 49.07 -21.69 -12.04
C VAL A 16 47.97 -21.17 -12.96
N ALA A 17 46.76 -21.65 -12.77
CA ALA A 17 45.57 -21.06 -13.39
C ALA A 17 45.15 -19.83 -12.57
N GLY A 18 45.42 -18.64 -13.11
CA GLY A 18 44.92 -17.39 -12.60
C GLY A 18 43.40 -17.37 -12.75
N VAL A 19 42.71 -17.51 -11.62
CA VAL A 19 41.25 -17.30 -11.54
C VAL A 19 40.99 -15.78 -11.54
N LEU A 20 40.56 -15.28 -12.70
CA LEU A 20 39.95 -13.95 -12.80
C LEU A 20 38.64 -14.01 -12.01
N LEU A 21 38.65 -13.49 -10.79
CA LEU A 21 37.45 -13.15 -10.06
C LEU A 21 36.79 -11.94 -10.75
N VAL A 22 35.90 -12.20 -11.71
CA VAL A 22 34.95 -11.19 -12.18
C VAL A 22 33.98 -10.97 -11.04
N GLY A 23 34.26 -9.91 -10.27
CA GLY A 23 33.33 -9.44 -9.22
C GLY A 23 31.99 -9.10 -9.87
N LEU A 24 31.02 -9.99 -9.68
CA LEU A 24 29.61 -9.66 -9.79
C LEU A 24 29.32 -8.62 -8.70
N LEU A 25 29.58 -7.36 -9.03
CA LEU A 25 28.98 -6.24 -8.33
C LEU A 25 27.46 -6.36 -8.52
N GLY A 26 26.85 -7.15 -7.66
CA GLY A 26 25.41 -7.16 -7.51
C GLY A 26 25.01 -5.72 -7.23
N SER A 27 24.39 -5.07 -8.21
CA SER A 27 23.74 -3.78 -8.01
C SER A 27 22.82 -3.93 -6.82
N ALA A 28 23.18 -3.31 -5.69
CA ALA A 28 22.30 -3.18 -4.55
C ALA A 28 20.94 -2.69 -5.08
N PRO A 29 19.80 -3.30 -4.68
CA PRO A 29 18.51 -2.83 -5.11
C PRO A 29 18.44 -1.35 -4.75
N ALA A 30 18.16 -0.51 -5.77
CA ALA A 30 18.03 0.92 -5.58
C ALA A 30 17.08 1.13 -4.38
N THR A 31 17.61 1.65 -3.30
CA THR A 31 16.81 2.06 -2.15
C THR A 31 15.89 3.15 -2.66
N LEU A 32 14.58 2.82 -2.76
CA LEU A 32 13.57 3.80 -3.10
C LEU A 32 13.73 4.96 -2.12
N ALA A 33 14.17 6.12 -2.61
CA ALA A 33 14.23 7.33 -1.81
C ALA A 33 12.81 7.62 -1.32
N TYR A 34 12.58 7.42 -0.03
CA TYR A 34 11.30 7.69 0.60
C TYR A 34 11.22 9.19 0.87
N GLU A 35 10.18 9.83 0.40
CA GLU A 35 9.98 11.26 0.63
C GLU A 35 9.93 11.55 2.15
N PRO A 36 10.63 12.58 2.65
CA PRO A 36 10.77 12.82 4.10
C PRO A 36 9.47 13.27 4.77
N ALA A 37 8.49 13.78 4.02
CA ALA A 37 7.20 14.18 4.56
C ALA A 37 6.23 12.99 4.60
N THR A 38 5.40 12.91 5.66
CA THR A 38 4.35 11.88 5.77
C THR A 38 3.38 12.00 4.59
N PRO A 39 3.29 11.00 3.69
CA PRO A 39 2.34 11.04 2.60
C PRO A 39 0.90 11.09 3.11
N MET A 40 0.15 12.07 2.61
CA MET A 40 -1.27 12.28 2.90
C MET A 40 -2.06 11.89 1.65
N VAL A 41 -2.74 10.77 1.73
CA VAL A 41 -3.32 10.08 0.57
C VAL A 41 -4.84 10.14 0.60
N VAL A 42 -5.47 10.46 -0.53
CA VAL A 42 -6.94 10.46 -0.65
C VAL A 42 -7.38 9.45 -1.70
N GLN A 43 -8.34 8.60 -1.36
CA GLN A 43 -8.82 7.56 -2.27
C GLN A 43 -10.02 8.00 -3.09
N GLU A 44 -10.06 7.58 -4.37
CA GLU A 44 -11.16 7.72 -5.32
C GLU A 44 -11.54 9.15 -5.66
N VAL A 45 -10.55 10.02 -5.85
CA VAL A 45 -10.78 11.37 -6.40
C VAL A 45 -11.15 11.24 -7.88
N PRO A 46 -12.30 11.77 -8.33
CA PRO A 46 -12.66 11.76 -9.74
C PRO A 46 -11.82 12.76 -10.54
N VAL A 47 -11.67 12.53 -11.85
CA VAL A 47 -10.89 13.42 -12.72
C VAL A 47 -11.42 14.85 -12.74
N TRP A 48 -12.74 15.03 -12.72
CA TRP A 48 -13.34 16.39 -12.73
C TRP A 48 -13.11 17.17 -11.43
N ASP A 49 -12.93 16.49 -10.28
CA ASP A 49 -12.55 17.18 -9.04
C ASP A 49 -11.10 17.67 -9.11
N LEU A 50 -10.20 16.94 -9.75
CA LEU A 50 -8.84 17.38 -10.05
C LEU A 50 -8.82 18.54 -11.06
N GLU A 51 -9.60 18.43 -12.12
CA GLU A 51 -9.65 19.42 -13.20
C GLU A 51 -10.17 20.78 -12.75
N LYS A 52 -11.22 20.79 -11.94
CA LYS A 52 -11.89 22.00 -11.47
C LYS A 52 -11.48 22.43 -10.07
N ASN A 53 -10.57 21.69 -9.42
CA ASN A 53 -10.27 21.82 -7.99
C ASN A 53 -11.53 21.83 -7.11
N THR A 54 -12.53 21.04 -7.51
CA THR A 54 -13.81 20.97 -6.81
C THR A 54 -13.56 20.50 -5.39
N ASN A 55 -14.16 21.15 -4.41
CA ASN A 55 -13.97 20.90 -2.99
C ASN A 55 -12.52 21.04 -2.50
N GLY A 56 -11.66 21.75 -3.22
CA GLY A 56 -10.32 22.12 -2.77
C GLY A 56 -9.33 20.96 -2.66
N ILE A 57 -9.48 19.88 -3.44
CA ILE A 57 -8.55 18.74 -3.38
C ILE A 57 -7.09 19.15 -3.65
N CYS A 58 -6.85 20.04 -4.60
CA CYS A 58 -5.50 20.48 -4.95
C CYS A 58 -4.89 21.41 -3.90
N THR A 59 -5.68 21.96 -3.00
CA THR A 59 -5.26 22.86 -1.91
C THR A 59 -5.44 22.26 -0.52
N SER A 60 -5.94 21.04 -0.43
CA SER A 60 -6.24 20.36 0.84
C SER A 60 -5.02 19.96 1.67
N GLY A 61 -3.83 20.01 1.08
CA GLY A 61 -2.61 19.45 1.67
C GLY A 61 -2.40 17.96 1.36
N ALA A 62 -3.30 17.33 0.59
CA ALA A 62 -3.07 15.99 0.06
C ALA A 62 -1.80 15.97 -0.82
N THR A 63 -1.03 14.90 -0.73
CA THR A 63 0.18 14.71 -1.54
C THR A 63 -0.02 13.60 -2.58
N HIS A 64 -0.93 12.68 -2.33
CA HIS A 64 -1.18 11.53 -3.18
C HIS A 64 -2.67 11.24 -3.31
N VAL A 65 -3.02 10.58 -4.41
CA VAL A 65 -4.35 10.01 -4.63
C VAL A 65 -4.25 8.53 -4.96
N ILE A 66 -5.18 7.71 -4.46
CA ILE A 66 -5.35 6.32 -4.89
C ILE A 66 -6.48 6.28 -5.92
N LYS A 67 -6.21 5.66 -7.06
CA LYS A 67 -7.18 5.50 -8.14
C LYS A 67 -7.35 4.05 -8.56
N ASN A 68 -8.59 3.54 -8.45
CA ASN A 68 -8.96 2.30 -9.12
C ASN A 68 -9.13 2.57 -10.63
N ALA A 69 -8.35 1.88 -11.45
CA ALA A 69 -8.36 2.03 -12.90
C ALA A 69 -8.92 0.77 -13.56
N ALA A 70 -10.07 0.91 -14.23
CA ALA A 70 -10.69 -0.11 -15.06
C ALA A 70 -10.30 0.06 -16.54
N GLN A 71 -10.64 -0.90 -17.40
CA GLN A 71 -10.21 -0.94 -18.81
C GLN A 71 -10.49 0.32 -19.61
N THR A 72 -11.61 0.97 -19.36
CA THR A 72 -12.03 2.21 -20.04
C THR A 72 -11.44 3.49 -19.45
N PHE A 73 -10.61 3.35 -18.40
CA PHE A 73 -10.04 4.50 -17.69
C PHE A 73 -8.94 5.19 -18.51
N ASN A 74 -9.10 6.48 -18.75
CA ASN A 74 -8.07 7.32 -19.38
C ASN A 74 -7.01 7.72 -18.35
N ALA A 75 -5.98 6.88 -18.24
CA ALA A 75 -4.92 7.07 -17.25
C ALA A 75 -4.06 8.32 -17.55
N ALA A 76 -3.81 8.64 -18.81
CA ALA A 76 -2.99 9.79 -19.20
C ALA A 76 -3.64 11.10 -18.74
N ASN A 77 -4.90 11.32 -19.10
CA ASN A 77 -5.65 12.51 -18.68
C ASN A 77 -5.71 12.64 -17.14
N TYR A 78 -5.92 11.53 -16.44
CA TYR A 78 -5.94 11.55 -14.97
C TYR A 78 -4.59 11.97 -14.37
N LEU A 79 -3.50 11.44 -14.91
CA LEU A 79 -2.14 11.75 -14.46
C LEU A 79 -1.77 13.21 -14.72
N GLU A 80 -2.13 13.75 -15.88
CA GLU A 80 -1.93 15.18 -16.20
C GLU A 80 -2.65 16.09 -15.21
N LYS A 81 -3.93 15.79 -14.91
CA LYS A 81 -4.71 16.57 -13.93
C LYS A 81 -4.16 16.45 -12.52
N ALA A 82 -3.77 15.24 -12.10
CA ALA A 82 -3.13 15.04 -10.81
C ALA A 82 -1.80 15.80 -10.70
N GLN A 83 -0.97 15.77 -11.75
CA GLN A 83 0.27 16.54 -11.81
C GLN A 83 0.04 18.04 -11.71
N ALA A 84 -0.95 18.57 -12.42
CA ALA A 84 -1.32 19.99 -12.35
C ALA A 84 -1.75 20.40 -10.93
N CYS A 85 -2.32 19.49 -10.15
CA CYS A 85 -2.64 19.67 -8.73
C CYS A 85 -1.45 19.41 -7.79
N GLY A 86 -0.25 19.10 -8.28
CA GLY A 86 0.89 18.70 -7.44
C GLY A 86 0.75 17.33 -6.77
N LEU A 87 -0.18 16.49 -7.24
CA LEU A 87 -0.48 15.19 -6.64
C LEU A 87 0.23 14.05 -7.35
N LYS A 88 0.66 13.06 -6.57
CA LYS A 88 1.13 11.76 -7.08
C LYS A 88 -0.02 10.74 -7.10
N VAL A 89 0.04 9.76 -7.99
CA VAL A 89 -1.03 8.79 -8.20
C VAL A 89 -0.55 7.38 -7.84
N ILE A 90 -1.31 6.72 -6.99
CA ILE A 90 -1.18 5.30 -6.66
C ILE A 90 -2.29 4.57 -7.39
N PHE A 91 -1.94 3.67 -8.31
CA PHE A 91 -2.93 2.91 -9.08
C PHE A 91 -3.27 1.58 -8.43
N ALA A 92 -4.55 1.23 -8.43
CA ALA A 92 -5.03 -0.12 -8.22
C ALA A 92 -5.74 -0.62 -9.48
N PHE A 93 -5.34 -1.79 -9.98
CA PHE A 93 -5.89 -2.40 -11.20
C PHE A 93 -6.68 -3.64 -10.84
N PRO A 94 -7.99 -3.55 -10.57
CA PRO A 94 -8.79 -4.65 -10.03
C PRO A 94 -8.84 -5.87 -10.98
N GLU A 95 -8.66 -5.68 -12.28
CA GLU A 95 -8.67 -6.75 -13.27
C GLU A 95 -7.36 -7.57 -13.37
N THR A 96 -6.36 -7.25 -12.56
CA THR A 96 -5.07 -7.95 -12.56
C THR A 96 -5.09 -9.24 -11.74
N ILE A 97 -6.12 -9.42 -10.94
CA ILE A 97 -6.38 -10.61 -10.14
C ILE A 97 -7.87 -10.93 -10.13
N ASN A 98 -8.20 -12.20 -10.18
CA ASN A 98 -9.55 -12.69 -9.89
C ASN A 98 -9.63 -13.07 -8.40
N TYR A 99 -10.29 -12.25 -7.61
CA TYR A 99 -10.40 -12.47 -6.17
C TYR A 99 -11.21 -13.71 -5.77
N ALA A 100 -12.07 -14.25 -6.66
CA ALA A 100 -12.81 -15.46 -6.37
C ALA A 100 -11.97 -16.73 -6.53
N THR A 101 -11.02 -16.73 -7.47
CA THR A 101 -10.20 -17.90 -7.81
C THR A 101 -8.73 -17.77 -7.42
N GLY A 102 -8.26 -16.57 -7.06
CA GLY A 102 -6.84 -16.27 -6.85
C GLY A 102 -6.03 -16.18 -8.15
N ALA A 103 -6.65 -16.30 -9.32
CA ALA A 103 -5.96 -16.25 -10.60
C ALA A 103 -5.35 -14.86 -10.86
N ILE A 104 -4.06 -14.83 -11.14
CA ILE A 104 -3.29 -13.61 -11.40
C ILE A 104 -3.02 -13.49 -12.90
N TYR A 105 -3.12 -12.29 -13.44
CA TYR A 105 -2.95 -12.01 -14.87
C TYR A 105 -1.73 -11.11 -15.13
N PRO A 106 -0.49 -11.66 -15.21
CA PRO A 106 0.75 -10.87 -15.35
C PRO A 106 0.76 -9.99 -16.60
N SER A 107 0.19 -10.46 -17.71
CA SER A 107 0.08 -9.68 -18.95
C SER A 107 -0.79 -8.41 -18.78
N ARG A 108 -1.84 -8.49 -17.97
CA ARG A 108 -2.68 -7.33 -17.63
C ARG A 108 -1.92 -6.36 -16.74
N ILE A 109 -1.14 -6.87 -15.76
CA ILE A 109 -0.26 -6.04 -14.93
C ILE A 109 0.73 -5.28 -15.83
N ALA A 110 1.47 -5.98 -16.68
CA ALA A 110 2.44 -5.36 -17.58
C ALA A 110 1.80 -4.30 -18.48
N ARG A 111 0.63 -4.61 -19.06
CA ARG A 111 -0.12 -3.67 -19.91
C ARG A 111 -0.49 -2.38 -19.18
N TRP A 112 -1.00 -2.47 -17.96
CA TRP A 112 -1.39 -1.31 -17.17
C TRP A 112 -0.19 -0.51 -16.68
N VAL A 113 0.79 -1.18 -16.13
CA VAL A 113 2.03 -0.57 -15.64
C VAL A 113 2.73 0.21 -16.78
N ASN A 114 2.82 -0.38 -17.97
CA ASN A 114 3.45 0.28 -19.13
C ASN A 114 2.71 1.55 -19.58
N LYS A 115 1.40 1.67 -19.33
CA LYS A 115 0.64 2.88 -19.65
C LYS A 115 0.97 4.06 -18.71
N VAL A 116 1.42 3.79 -17.49
CA VAL A 116 1.51 4.83 -16.45
C VAL A 116 2.91 5.04 -15.88
N LYS A 117 3.80 4.05 -15.91
CA LYS A 117 5.09 4.04 -15.19
C LYS A 117 6.05 5.17 -15.55
N ASN A 118 5.94 5.76 -16.73
CA ASN A 118 6.84 6.80 -17.18
C ASN A 118 6.32 8.22 -16.89
N HIS A 119 5.10 8.33 -16.38
CA HIS A 119 4.54 9.63 -16.07
C HIS A 119 5.04 10.13 -14.70
N PRO A 120 5.48 11.40 -14.59
CA PRO A 120 6.08 11.93 -13.35
C PRO A 120 5.11 11.95 -12.16
N ALA A 121 3.80 12.00 -12.39
CA ALA A 121 2.81 11.89 -11.32
C ALA A 121 2.57 10.46 -10.85
N THR A 122 3.10 9.42 -11.49
CA THR A 122 2.97 8.05 -10.98
C THR A 122 3.83 7.86 -9.75
N PHE A 123 3.22 7.45 -8.64
CA PHE A 123 3.93 7.08 -7.41
C PHE A 123 4.13 5.58 -7.31
N GLY A 124 3.09 4.78 -7.53
CA GLY A 124 3.17 3.33 -7.32
C GLY A 124 1.88 2.58 -7.57
N TYR A 125 1.84 1.34 -7.10
CA TYR A 125 0.76 0.40 -7.42
C TYR A 125 0.26 -0.30 -6.16
N ILE A 126 -1.06 -0.49 -6.04
CA ILE A 126 -1.63 -1.44 -5.08
C ILE A 126 -1.76 -2.79 -5.78
N SER A 127 -1.00 -3.78 -5.31
CA SER A 127 -1.00 -5.13 -5.89
C SER A 127 -2.20 -5.95 -5.44
N VAL A 128 -2.57 -5.85 -4.17
CA VAL A 128 -3.67 -6.60 -3.57
C VAL A 128 -4.39 -5.74 -2.56
N LYS A 129 -5.71 -5.93 -2.47
CA LYS A 129 -6.56 -5.29 -1.46
C LYS A 129 -7.23 -6.35 -0.61
N GLU A 130 -7.09 -6.22 0.71
CA GLU A 130 -7.80 -7.00 1.72
C GLU A 130 -7.84 -8.51 1.42
N PRO A 131 -6.68 -9.18 1.30
CA PRO A 131 -6.60 -10.59 0.87
C PRO A 131 -7.36 -11.54 1.77
N SER A 132 -7.60 -11.19 3.03
CA SER A 132 -8.38 -11.98 4.00
C SER A 132 -9.84 -12.21 3.58
N TRP A 133 -10.46 -11.22 2.94
CA TRP A 133 -11.85 -11.32 2.44
C TRP A 133 -11.98 -12.24 1.24
N SER A 134 -10.93 -12.35 0.44
CA SER A 134 -10.93 -13.09 -0.83
C SER A 134 -10.10 -14.38 -0.75
N ARG A 135 -9.63 -14.75 0.44
CA ARG A 135 -8.80 -15.94 0.68
C ARG A 135 -7.55 -16.03 -0.20
N ILE A 136 -6.97 -14.87 -0.54
CA ILE A 136 -5.74 -14.80 -1.32
C ILE A 136 -4.56 -15.25 -0.45
N SER A 137 -3.86 -16.26 -0.91
CA SER A 137 -2.75 -16.87 -0.18
C SER A 137 -1.47 -16.01 -0.19
N ALA A 138 -0.57 -16.31 0.73
CA ALA A 138 0.78 -15.73 0.76
C ALA A 138 1.55 -15.89 -0.55
N ARG A 139 1.35 -17.02 -1.25
CA ARG A 139 1.98 -17.29 -2.54
C ARG A 139 1.46 -16.33 -3.61
N GLU A 140 0.15 -16.12 -3.67
CA GLU A 140 -0.49 -15.24 -4.65
C GLU A 140 -0.09 -13.79 -4.42
N ILE A 141 -0.06 -13.31 -3.16
CA ILE A 141 0.41 -11.95 -2.84
C ILE A 141 1.86 -11.74 -3.33
N ARG A 142 2.76 -12.70 -3.06
CA ARG A 142 4.14 -12.64 -3.55
C ARG A 142 4.23 -12.69 -5.07
N THR A 143 3.36 -13.45 -5.74
CA THR A 143 3.30 -13.53 -7.20
C THR A 143 2.86 -12.20 -7.79
N MET A 144 1.83 -11.56 -7.23
CA MET A 144 1.41 -10.21 -7.60
C MET A 144 2.56 -9.20 -7.44
N TYR A 145 3.18 -9.19 -6.27
CA TYR A 145 4.32 -8.30 -6.01
C TYR A 145 5.43 -8.46 -7.07
N ARG A 146 5.84 -9.70 -7.36
CA ARG A 146 6.88 -9.97 -8.36
C ARG A 146 6.47 -9.52 -9.75
N ALA A 147 5.22 -9.75 -10.15
CA ALA A 147 4.70 -9.34 -11.47
C ALA A 147 4.73 -7.81 -11.64
N PHE A 148 4.33 -7.04 -10.61
CA PHE A 148 4.46 -5.58 -10.64
C PHE A 148 5.93 -5.14 -10.68
N ARG A 149 6.80 -5.74 -9.85
CA ARG A 149 8.24 -5.42 -9.83
C ARG A 149 8.97 -5.76 -11.14
N ALA A 150 8.54 -6.81 -11.83
CA ALA A 150 9.06 -7.17 -13.15
C ALA A 150 8.64 -6.15 -14.23
N ALA A 151 7.40 -5.63 -14.15
CA ALA A 151 6.90 -4.62 -15.08
C ALA A 151 7.49 -3.22 -14.81
N ASP A 152 7.74 -2.93 -13.53
CA ASP A 152 8.33 -1.66 -13.09
C ASP A 152 9.18 -1.84 -11.81
N PRO A 153 10.50 -1.85 -11.94
CA PRO A 153 11.40 -1.92 -10.80
C PRO A 153 11.58 -0.60 -10.03
N LYS A 154 11.07 0.54 -10.55
CA LYS A 154 11.31 1.86 -9.97
C LYS A 154 10.27 2.24 -8.90
N HIS A 155 9.00 2.07 -9.21
CA HIS A 155 7.91 2.52 -8.34
C HIS A 155 7.54 1.49 -7.26
N PRO A 156 7.11 1.93 -6.07
CA PRO A 156 6.75 1.02 -5.00
C PRO A 156 5.47 0.26 -5.30
N VAL A 157 5.44 -0.98 -4.80
CA VAL A 157 4.27 -1.84 -4.79
C VAL A 157 3.73 -1.89 -3.36
N ILE A 158 2.45 -1.59 -3.21
CA ILE A 158 1.74 -1.51 -1.94
C ILE A 158 0.83 -2.72 -1.82
N ALA A 159 0.80 -3.38 -0.66
CA ALA A 159 -0.22 -4.36 -0.32
C ALA A 159 -1.11 -3.79 0.78
N LEU A 160 -2.42 -3.75 0.52
CA LEU A 160 -3.43 -3.25 1.45
C LEU A 160 -4.07 -4.42 2.19
N PHE A 161 -3.93 -4.44 3.50
CA PHE A 161 -4.47 -5.47 4.39
C PHE A 161 -5.59 -4.91 5.25
N GLY A 162 -6.76 -5.54 5.18
CA GLY A 162 -7.82 -5.41 6.17
C GLY A 162 -7.67 -6.43 7.31
N ASP A 163 -8.71 -6.58 8.14
CA ASP A 163 -8.76 -7.58 9.22
C ASP A 163 -7.50 -7.58 10.11
N MET A 164 -7.23 -6.45 10.76
CA MET A 164 -6.06 -6.29 11.65
C MET A 164 -5.96 -7.40 12.72
N PRO A 165 -7.07 -7.87 13.34
CA PRO A 165 -7.05 -9.01 14.26
C PRO A 165 -6.47 -10.29 13.66
N GLY A 166 -6.78 -10.57 12.40
CA GLY A 166 -6.31 -11.75 11.66
C GLY A 166 -4.94 -11.59 11.01
N PHE A 167 -4.37 -10.39 11.00
CA PHE A 167 -3.10 -10.13 10.30
C PHE A 167 -1.94 -10.97 10.82
N GLY A 168 -1.18 -11.55 9.91
CA GLY A 168 -0.06 -12.47 10.20
C GLY A 168 -0.47 -13.91 10.47
N THR A 169 -1.75 -14.26 10.34
CA THR A 169 -2.25 -15.64 10.38
C THR A 169 -2.36 -16.24 8.98
N SER A 170 -2.69 -17.53 8.87
CA SER A 170 -2.95 -18.19 7.58
C SER A 170 -4.10 -17.53 6.79
N ARG A 171 -5.06 -16.92 7.49
CA ARG A 171 -6.20 -16.24 6.88
C ARG A 171 -5.83 -14.87 6.29
N ASN A 172 -4.88 -14.16 6.88
CA ASN A 172 -4.40 -12.85 6.45
C ASN A 172 -2.87 -12.81 6.51
N PRO A 173 -2.18 -13.58 5.64
CA PRO A 173 -0.77 -13.85 5.78
C PRO A 173 0.09 -12.66 5.36
N TYR A 174 1.16 -12.42 6.12
CA TYR A 174 2.22 -11.50 5.75
C TYR A 174 3.61 -12.13 5.92
N THR A 175 4.43 -12.04 4.88
CA THR A 175 5.83 -12.50 4.88
C THR A 175 6.66 -11.59 3.98
N ALA A 176 7.98 -11.76 4.00
CA ALA A 176 8.88 -11.05 3.11
C ALA A 176 8.52 -11.26 1.62
N GLY A 177 8.78 -10.24 0.80
CA GLY A 177 8.55 -10.28 -0.65
C GLY A 177 7.10 -10.08 -1.09
N MET A 178 6.25 -9.47 -0.25
CA MET A 178 4.85 -9.17 -0.57
C MET A 178 4.59 -7.72 -0.96
N ALA A 179 5.42 -6.78 -0.49
CA ALA A 179 5.21 -5.36 -0.74
C ALA A 179 6.50 -4.55 -0.55
N ASN A 180 6.55 -3.34 -1.10
CA ASN A 180 7.49 -2.28 -0.70
C ASN A 180 6.92 -1.48 0.46
N ILE A 181 5.60 -1.26 0.48
CA ILE A 181 4.86 -0.55 1.51
C ILE A 181 3.71 -1.44 1.97
N VAL A 182 3.55 -1.61 3.27
CA VAL A 182 2.42 -2.32 3.87
C VAL A 182 1.38 -1.29 4.28
N MET A 183 0.19 -1.35 3.70
CA MET A 183 -0.91 -0.48 4.07
C MET A 183 -1.97 -1.28 4.82
N PHE A 184 -2.47 -0.72 5.91
CA PHE A 184 -3.61 -1.27 6.63
C PHE A 184 -4.81 -0.38 6.46
N ASP A 185 -6.00 -0.95 6.38
CA ASP A 185 -7.24 -0.21 6.58
C ASP A 185 -7.80 -0.46 7.98
N TRP A 186 -8.33 0.60 8.56
CA TRP A 186 -8.90 0.59 9.89
C TRP A 186 -10.12 1.51 9.96
N TYR A 187 -11.31 0.91 10.05
CA TYR A 187 -12.58 1.61 10.05
C TYR A 187 -13.35 1.36 11.36
N PRO A 188 -12.93 2.00 12.47
CA PRO A 188 -13.39 1.64 13.82
C PRO A 188 -14.72 2.30 14.24
N VAL A 189 -15.23 3.25 13.46
CA VAL A 189 -16.43 4.00 13.87
C VAL A 189 -17.68 3.27 13.39
N GLU A 190 -18.33 2.55 14.29
CA GLU A 190 -19.51 1.74 14.01
C GLU A 190 -20.66 2.07 14.97
N THR A 191 -21.91 1.85 14.54
CA THR A 191 -23.07 1.79 15.40
C THR A 191 -23.41 0.34 15.69
N THR A 192 -23.32 -0.06 16.94
CA THR A 192 -23.81 -1.37 17.40
C THR A 192 -25.07 -1.13 18.22
N ASN A 193 -26.19 -1.78 17.85
CA ASN A 193 -27.45 -1.71 18.57
C ASN A 193 -27.95 -0.27 18.86
N GLY A 194 -27.77 0.66 17.93
CA GLY A 194 -28.19 2.05 18.06
C GLY A 194 -27.26 2.96 18.89
N THR A 195 -26.23 2.42 19.49
CA THR A 195 -25.17 3.18 20.17
C THR A 195 -23.94 3.30 19.28
N ASN A 196 -23.32 4.47 19.26
CA ASN A 196 -22.02 4.67 18.57
C ASN A 196 -20.92 3.94 19.36
N SER A 197 -20.68 2.66 19.07
CA SER A 197 -19.55 1.96 19.64
C SER A 197 -18.30 2.27 18.83
N ILE A 198 -17.32 2.85 19.51
CA ILE A 198 -16.05 3.22 18.88
C ILE A 198 -15.06 2.14 19.23
N TYR A 199 -14.74 1.24 18.28
CA TYR A 199 -13.65 0.24 18.43
C TYR A 199 -12.25 0.88 18.39
N LEU A 200 -12.12 2.14 18.82
CA LEU A 200 -10.82 2.80 18.93
C LEU A 200 -9.91 2.13 19.96
N THR A 201 -10.48 1.44 20.95
CA THR A 201 -9.71 0.62 21.90
C THR A 201 -8.97 -0.54 21.24
N GLY A 202 -9.44 -1.02 20.09
CA GLY A 202 -8.75 -2.04 19.32
C GLY A 202 -7.38 -1.59 18.78
N ALA A 203 -7.20 -0.30 18.52
CA ALA A 203 -5.94 0.25 18.00
C ALA A 203 -4.76 -0.03 18.96
N THR A 204 -4.96 0.13 20.27
CA THR A 204 -3.92 -0.12 21.28
C THR A 204 -3.44 -1.56 21.31
N LYS A 205 -4.29 -2.50 20.93
CA LYS A 205 -3.96 -3.94 20.85
C LYS A 205 -3.37 -4.32 19.49
N TRP A 206 -4.03 -3.88 18.40
CA TRP A 206 -3.75 -4.42 17.07
C TRP A 206 -2.63 -3.71 16.34
N PHE A 207 -2.47 -2.40 16.54
CA PHE A 207 -1.41 -1.63 15.85
C PHE A 207 0.00 -2.06 16.27
N PRO A 208 0.34 -2.17 17.57
CA PRO A 208 1.65 -2.67 17.99
C PRO A 208 1.90 -4.09 17.50
N ARG A 209 0.87 -4.97 17.53
CA ARG A 209 0.99 -6.33 17.02
C ARG A 209 1.30 -6.36 15.52
N ALA A 210 0.56 -5.60 14.72
CA ALA A 210 0.77 -5.53 13.27
C ALA A 210 2.16 -4.97 12.93
N LYS A 211 2.58 -3.89 13.59
CA LYS A 211 3.92 -3.32 13.49
C LYS A 211 5.00 -4.36 13.78
N ASN A 212 4.85 -5.13 14.85
CA ASN A 212 5.81 -6.16 15.23
C ASN A 212 5.88 -7.30 14.21
N ILE A 213 4.74 -7.70 13.60
CA ILE A 213 4.71 -8.70 12.53
C ILE A 213 5.46 -8.20 11.31
N VAL A 214 5.20 -6.95 10.87
CA VAL A 214 5.90 -6.35 9.74
C VAL A 214 7.39 -6.24 10.01
N ASN A 215 7.78 -5.70 11.16
CA ASN A 215 9.19 -5.53 11.52
C ASN A 215 9.97 -6.85 11.61
N ARG A 216 9.33 -7.93 12.11
CA ARG A 216 9.98 -9.25 12.14
C ARG A 216 10.16 -9.85 10.75
N ALA A 217 9.16 -9.71 9.88
CA ALA A 217 9.21 -10.27 8.53
C ALA A 217 10.06 -9.43 7.57
N THR A 218 10.06 -8.11 7.74
CA THR A 218 10.70 -7.14 6.84
C THR A 218 11.13 -5.89 7.63
N PRO A 219 12.29 -5.94 8.32
CA PRO A 219 12.78 -4.80 9.10
C PRO A 219 12.87 -3.52 8.26
N GLY A 220 12.43 -2.39 8.83
CA GLY A 220 12.47 -1.08 8.19
C GLY A 220 11.42 -0.85 7.08
N LYS A 221 10.52 -1.81 6.83
CA LYS A 221 9.48 -1.65 5.82
C LYS A 221 8.49 -0.54 6.22
N PRO A 222 8.23 0.45 5.34
CA PRO A 222 7.23 1.47 5.60
C PRO A 222 5.84 0.87 5.80
N VAL A 223 5.15 1.34 6.83
CA VAL A 223 3.76 0.99 7.11
C VAL A 223 2.91 2.24 6.92
N TRP A 224 1.79 2.11 6.23
CA TRP A 224 0.79 3.16 6.06
C TRP A 224 -0.53 2.74 6.69
N LEU A 225 -1.36 3.71 7.07
CA LEU A 225 -2.70 3.48 7.60
C LEU A 225 -3.75 4.17 6.74
N MET A 226 -4.78 3.44 6.34
CA MET A 226 -5.98 3.99 5.72
C MET A 226 -7.07 4.12 6.78
N VAL A 227 -7.51 5.36 7.02
CA VAL A 227 -8.49 5.72 8.04
C VAL A 227 -9.87 5.90 7.45
N GLN A 228 -10.88 5.73 8.28
CA GLN A 228 -12.29 5.88 7.93
C GLN A 228 -12.69 7.37 7.83
N THR A 229 -13.36 7.72 6.72
CA THR A 229 -13.96 9.05 6.52
C THR A 229 -15.42 8.98 6.03
N HIS A 230 -15.99 7.78 5.99
CA HIS A 230 -17.26 7.49 5.38
C HIS A 230 -18.19 6.73 6.32
N LYS A 231 -19.48 6.66 5.96
CA LYS A 231 -20.45 5.72 6.53
C LYS A 231 -20.81 4.63 5.52
N TYR A 232 -21.16 3.44 6.01
CA TYR A 232 -21.72 2.37 5.18
C TYR A 232 -23.24 2.43 5.15
N LEU A 233 -23.81 2.22 3.97
CA LEU A 233 -25.25 2.14 3.77
C LEU A 233 -25.83 0.72 3.81
N ARG A 234 -24.99 -0.30 3.94
CA ARG A 234 -25.52 -1.68 3.99
C ARG A 234 -26.20 -1.96 5.32
N PRO A 235 -27.53 -2.28 5.31
CA PRO A 235 -28.37 -2.17 6.49
C PRO A 235 -28.25 -3.30 7.53
N ALA A 236 -27.62 -4.41 7.22
CA ALA A 236 -27.86 -5.60 8.04
C ALA A 236 -26.81 -5.94 9.10
N THR A 237 -25.52 -5.66 8.90
CA THR A 237 -24.49 -6.23 9.80
C THR A 237 -23.36 -5.30 10.22
N HIS A 238 -23.07 -4.22 9.49
CA HIS A 238 -21.98 -3.30 9.83
C HIS A 238 -22.39 -1.85 9.54
N LYS A 239 -22.97 -1.18 10.53
CA LYS A 239 -23.34 0.23 10.42
C LYS A 239 -22.11 1.11 10.69
N LYS A 240 -21.19 1.22 9.74
CA LYS A 240 -20.13 2.22 9.85
C LYS A 240 -20.75 3.61 9.86
N GLN A 241 -20.37 4.43 10.81
CA GLN A 241 -20.78 5.83 10.91
C GLN A 241 -19.64 6.72 10.40
N ARG A 242 -19.99 7.88 9.86
CA ARG A 242 -18.99 8.89 9.55
C ARG A 242 -18.32 9.33 10.86
N PRO A 243 -16.99 9.33 10.93
CA PRO A 243 -16.31 9.81 12.12
C PRO A 243 -16.53 11.32 12.33
N THR A 244 -16.58 11.74 13.58
CA THR A 244 -16.42 13.15 13.94
C THR A 244 -14.97 13.60 13.70
N GLU A 245 -14.69 14.91 13.69
CA GLU A 245 -13.32 15.43 13.62
C GLU A 245 -12.42 14.82 14.70
N ALA A 246 -12.87 14.81 15.94
CA ALA A 246 -12.12 14.22 17.05
C ALA A 246 -11.80 12.73 16.85
N GLN A 247 -12.75 11.96 16.31
CA GLN A 247 -12.56 10.55 15.99
C GLN A 247 -11.59 10.35 14.83
N LEU A 248 -11.66 11.20 13.80
CA LEU A 248 -10.71 11.18 12.69
C LEU A 248 -9.28 11.47 13.17
N PHE A 249 -9.12 12.52 13.97
CA PHE A 249 -7.83 12.91 14.55
C PHE A 249 -7.25 11.80 15.43
N ARG A 250 -8.11 11.15 16.24
CA ARG A 250 -7.69 10.00 17.04
C ARG A 250 -7.22 8.82 16.19
N GLN A 251 -7.92 8.47 15.11
CA GLN A 251 -7.47 7.40 14.19
C GLN A 251 -6.07 7.69 13.64
N VAL A 252 -5.83 8.93 13.21
CA VAL A 252 -4.52 9.34 12.67
C VAL A 252 -3.45 9.33 13.76
N ARG A 253 -3.74 9.86 14.95
CA ARG A 253 -2.82 9.85 16.09
C ARG A 253 -2.41 8.42 16.47
N ASP A 254 -3.37 7.52 16.60
CA ASP A 254 -3.12 6.12 16.92
C ASP A 254 -2.28 5.45 15.81
N GLY A 255 -2.55 5.78 14.54
CA GLY A 255 -1.76 5.33 13.40
C GLY A 255 -0.30 5.77 13.45
N LEU A 256 -0.07 7.03 13.70
CA LEU A 256 1.29 7.59 13.79
C LEU A 256 2.05 7.05 15.01
N ASN A 257 1.42 7.03 16.18
CA ASN A 257 2.09 6.72 17.44
C ASN A 257 2.18 5.21 17.71
N LEU A 258 1.09 4.46 17.54
CA LEU A 258 1.04 3.04 17.91
C LEU A 258 1.49 2.12 16.76
N LEU A 259 1.04 2.40 15.54
CA LEU A 259 1.44 1.64 14.36
C LEU A 259 2.81 2.11 13.84
N GLY A 260 3.16 3.37 14.05
CA GLY A 260 4.35 4.02 13.48
C GLY A 260 4.18 4.24 11.98
N ALA A 261 2.96 4.59 11.56
CA ALA A 261 2.64 4.83 10.16
C ALA A 261 3.51 5.95 9.59
N LYS A 262 4.03 5.72 8.38
CA LYS A 262 4.82 6.68 7.59
C LYS A 262 4.01 7.32 6.47
N GLY A 263 2.71 6.99 6.37
CA GLY A 263 1.75 7.58 5.47
C GLY A 263 0.33 7.33 5.96
N ILE A 264 -0.56 8.28 5.72
CA ILE A 264 -1.96 8.19 6.11
C ILE A 264 -2.83 8.32 4.86
N ALA A 265 -3.71 7.36 4.65
CA ALA A 265 -4.69 7.36 3.57
C ALA A 265 -6.10 7.56 4.13
N PHE A 266 -6.95 8.22 3.36
CA PHE A 266 -8.32 8.55 3.73
C PHE A 266 -9.29 7.85 2.77
N HIS A 267 -10.13 6.98 3.29
CA HIS A 267 -11.16 6.27 2.54
C HIS A 267 -12.52 6.88 2.89
N VAL A 268 -13.18 7.60 2.05
CA VAL A 268 -13.06 7.78 0.60
C VAL A 268 -13.44 9.24 0.23
N TRP A 269 -12.93 9.75 -0.89
CA TRP A 269 -13.23 11.13 -1.32
C TRP A 269 -14.70 11.29 -1.74
N ARG A 270 -15.20 10.39 -2.57
CA ARG A 270 -16.57 10.41 -3.08
C ARG A 270 -17.39 9.22 -2.61
N ASN A 271 -18.71 9.35 -2.74
CA ASN A 271 -19.58 8.20 -2.58
C ASN A 271 -19.26 7.10 -3.59
N VAL A 272 -19.09 5.89 -3.10
CA VAL A 272 -19.00 4.65 -3.88
C VAL A 272 -20.19 3.77 -3.49
N ASN A 273 -20.43 2.66 -4.19
CA ASN A 273 -21.66 1.87 -4.06
C ASN A 273 -22.09 1.53 -2.62
N TYR A 274 -21.15 1.41 -1.69
CA TYR A 274 -21.38 1.04 -0.30
C TYR A 274 -20.97 2.12 0.71
N ALA A 275 -20.18 3.11 0.32
CA ALA A 275 -19.69 4.17 1.20
C ALA A 275 -20.30 5.50 0.80
N ARG A 276 -20.87 6.21 1.77
CA ARG A 276 -21.53 7.52 1.60
C ARG A 276 -20.89 8.55 2.51
N ASP A 277 -21.20 9.81 2.24
CA ASP A 277 -20.74 10.96 3.04
C ASP A 277 -19.23 10.93 3.29
N GLY A 278 -18.46 10.69 2.24
CA GLY A 278 -17.00 10.74 2.26
C GLY A 278 -16.45 12.17 2.38
N LEU A 279 -15.19 12.35 1.98
CA LEU A 279 -14.49 13.64 2.09
C LEU A 279 -15.04 14.78 1.21
N ARG A 280 -16.00 14.52 0.30
CA ARG A 280 -16.69 15.62 -0.44
C ARG A 280 -17.53 16.53 0.44
N ASP A 281 -17.85 16.14 1.65
CA ASP A 281 -18.47 17.03 2.61
C ASP A 281 -17.51 18.16 2.98
N PRO A 282 -17.87 19.43 2.80
CA PRO A 282 -16.97 20.56 3.05
C PRO A 282 -16.38 20.60 4.46
N ALA A 283 -17.17 20.19 5.48
CA ALA A 283 -16.70 20.13 6.87
C ALA A 283 -15.61 19.05 7.04
N MET A 284 -15.77 17.91 6.38
CA MET A 284 -14.77 16.83 6.42
C MET A 284 -13.48 17.21 5.65
N VAL A 285 -13.63 17.93 4.53
CA VAL A 285 -12.45 18.48 3.79
C VAL A 285 -11.70 19.48 4.66
N ALA A 286 -12.40 20.36 5.36
CA ALA A 286 -11.79 21.33 6.28
C ALA A 286 -11.05 20.61 7.43
N SER A 287 -11.67 19.62 8.05
CA SER A 287 -11.05 18.79 9.10
C SER A 287 -9.80 18.07 8.58
N MET A 288 -9.85 17.54 7.36
CA MET A 288 -8.71 16.90 6.72
C MET A 288 -7.57 17.90 6.42
N ALA A 289 -7.90 19.07 5.89
CA ALA A 289 -6.90 20.11 5.61
C ALA A 289 -6.20 20.59 6.89
N LYS A 290 -6.95 20.79 7.97
CA LYS A 290 -6.42 21.11 9.29
C LYS A 290 -5.49 20.01 9.81
N LEU A 291 -5.89 18.76 9.68
CA LEU A 291 -5.09 17.61 10.07
C LEU A 291 -3.78 17.55 9.26
N PHE A 292 -3.83 17.75 7.95
CA PHE A 292 -2.66 17.73 7.08
C PHE A 292 -1.65 18.83 7.45
N ALA A 293 -2.15 20.03 7.73
CA ALA A 293 -1.31 21.12 8.19
C ALA A 293 -0.58 20.73 9.48
N GLN A 294 -1.30 20.21 10.47
CA GLN A 294 -0.73 19.80 11.77
C GLN A 294 0.26 18.64 11.67
N VAL A 295 0.02 17.67 10.77
CA VAL A 295 0.97 16.57 10.53
C VAL A 295 2.23 17.08 9.84
N LYS A 296 2.08 18.01 8.89
CA LYS A 296 3.18 18.59 8.12
C LYS A 296 4.09 19.46 8.98
N ASP A 297 3.54 20.26 9.87
CA ASP A 297 4.31 21.16 10.76
C ASP A 297 4.78 20.49 12.06
N GLY A 298 4.41 19.22 12.27
CA GLY A 298 4.80 18.43 13.44
C GLY A 298 4.04 18.80 14.72
N SER A 299 3.02 19.68 14.65
CA SER A 299 2.19 20.05 15.81
C SER A 299 1.13 18.97 16.15
N PHE A 300 0.92 18.01 15.28
CA PHE A 300 -0.02 16.91 15.49
C PHE A 300 0.55 15.89 16.48
N ARG A 301 0.06 15.94 17.74
CA ARG A 301 0.44 15.03 18.84
C ARG A 301 -0.72 14.29 19.45
#